data_5bc5bb71c7358ecd7f0fa62319ecb062
#
_entry.id   5bc5bb71c7358ecd7f0fa62319ecb062
#
_cell.length_a   1.000
_cell.length_b   1.000
_cell.length_c   1.000
_cell.angle_alpha   90.00
_cell.angle_beta   90.00
_cell.angle_gamma   90.00
#
_symmetry.space_group_name_H-M   'P 1'
#
loop_
_entity.id
_entity.type
_entity.pdbx_description
1 polymer ?
#
loop_
_entity_poly.entity_id
_entity_poly.type
_entity_poly.pdbx_seq_one_letter_code
_entity_poly.pdbx_strand_id
1 'polypeptide(L)'
;AALRAGSPRRLILAPGNYGLDYLHEKMPALKNIPVVKTSNFIGDTMDMAAASHFEEVVLVGHIGKLVKLAGGIMNTHSRTADCRTELLCAHAALCGASRDVCAALMNAATTDACMEILDEAEMREPVLSSLLDAIQLHLDRRAAGAFRVGAVLFSNQYGPLGQTRTAKELLDEWKNG
;
A
#
# COMPACT_ATOMS: atom_id res chain seq x y z
N ALA A 1 21.05 -0.43 -18.39
CA ALA A 1 20.38 0.52 -19.27
C ALA A 1 20.70 1.93 -18.76
N ALA A 2 21.30 2.77 -19.61
CA ALA A 2 21.63 4.13 -19.27
C ALA A 2 20.31 4.89 -19.01
N LEU A 3 20.12 5.39 -17.78
CA LEU A 3 19.09 6.36 -17.48
C LEU A 3 19.29 7.54 -18.42
N ARG A 4 18.30 7.86 -19.25
CA ARG A 4 18.33 9.06 -20.08
C ARG A 4 18.48 10.26 -19.15
N ALA A 5 19.47 11.09 -19.40
CA ALA A 5 19.63 12.35 -18.69
C ALA A 5 18.33 13.17 -18.86
N GLY A 6 17.60 13.39 -17.75
CA GLY A 6 16.34 14.13 -17.73
C GLY A 6 15.07 13.31 -17.40
N SER A 7 15.14 11.99 -17.24
CA SER A 7 13.99 11.19 -16.76
C SER A 7 14.04 11.06 -15.23
N PRO A 8 12.90 11.16 -14.53
CA PRO A 8 12.86 11.02 -13.08
C PRO A 8 13.35 9.63 -12.63
N ARG A 9 14.05 9.57 -11.50
CA ARG A 9 14.54 8.30 -10.93
C ARG A 9 13.39 7.58 -10.24
N ARG A 10 12.95 6.50 -10.87
CA ARG A 10 11.78 5.69 -10.47
C ARG A 10 12.18 4.48 -9.67
N LEU A 11 11.39 4.10 -8.65
CA LEU A 11 11.62 2.94 -7.81
C LEU A 11 10.30 2.27 -7.41
N ILE A 12 10.29 0.96 -7.43
CA ILE A 12 9.21 0.16 -6.83
C ILE A 12 9.71 -0.49 -5.55
N LEU A 13 8.93 -0.40 -4.49
CA LEU A 13 9.16 -1.07 -3.22
C LEU A 13 8.15 -2.21 -3.06
N ALA A 14 8.65 -3.45 -2.89
CA ALA A 14 7.82 -4.64 -2.73
C ALA A 14 8.02 -5.27 -1.34
N PRO A 15 7.06 -5.15 -0.41
CA PRO A 15 7.13 -5.78 0.90
C PRO A 15 6.83 -7.28 0.82
N GLY A 16 7.85 -8.08 0.60
CA GLY A 16 7.76 -9.55 0.53
C GLY A 16 7.61 -10.09 -0.90
N ASN A 17 7.51 -11.43 -1.00
CA ASN A 17 7.48 -12.13 -2.29
C ASN A 17 6.18 -11.87 -3.06
N TYR A 18 5.04 -11.84 -2.37
CA TYR A 18 3.74 -11.61 -3.02
C TYR A 18 3.69 -10.31 -3.84
N GLY A 19 4.40 -9.25 -3.40
CA GLY A 19 4.51 -8.02 -4.16
C GLY A 19 5.28 -8.20 -5.47
N LEU A 20 6.35 -9.00 -5.46
CA LEU A 20 7.12 -9.32 -6.67
C LEU A 20 6.31 -10.16 -7.65
N ASP A 21 5.63 -11.18 -7.16
CA ASP A 21 4.78 -12.05 -7.97
C ASP A 21 3.66 -11.24 -8.63
N TYR A 22 2.98 -10.38 -7.86
CA TYR A 22 1.93 -9.49 -8.35
C TYR A 22 2.45 -8.53 -9.44
N LEU A 23 3.63 -7.95 -9.25
CA LEU A 23 4.26 -7.07 -10.26
C LEU A 23 4.51 -7.82 -11.57
N HIS A 24 5.07 -9.01 -11.51
CA HIS A 24 5.37 -9.83 -12.70
C HIS A 24 4.09 -10.22 -13.46
N GLU A 25 3.04 -10.63 -12.73
CA GLU A 25 1.83 -11.14 -13.34
C GLU A 25 0.87 -10.02 -13.81
N LYS A 26 0.70 -8.98 -13.01
CA LYS A 26 -0.35 -7.97 -13.21
C LYS A 26 0.16 -6.63 -13.74
N MET A 27 1.47 -6.37 -13.62
CA MET A 27 2.06 -5.09 -14.00
C MET A 27 3.29 -5.25 -14.93
N PRO A 28 3.23 -6.07 -15.98
CA PRO A 28 4.40 -6.36 -16.84
C PRO A 28 4.96 -5.11 -17.55
N ALA A 29 4.16 -4.07 -17.72
CA ALA A 29 4.62 -2.79 -18.28
C ALA A 29 5.70 -2.11 -17.41
N LEU A 30 5.80 -2.46 -16.13
CA LEU A 30 6.76 -1.87 -15.19
C LEU A 30 8.07 -2.66 -15.07
N LYS A 31 8.29 -3.68 -15.89
CA LYS A 31 9.47 -4.59 -15.82
C LYS A 31 10.84 -3.89 -15.89
N ASN A 32 10.89 -2.68 -16.43
CA ASN A 32 12.12 -1.89 -16.57
C ASN A 32 12.35 -0.92 -15.39
N ILE A 33 11.40 -0.81 -14.45
CA ILE A 33 11.56 0.00 -13.25
C ILE A 33 12.32 -0.83 -12.20
N PRO A 34 13.36 -0.29 -11.55
CA PRO A 34 14.04 -0.96 -10.45
C PRO A 34 13.06 -1.35 -9.34
N VAL A 35 13.19 -2.57 -8.84
CA VAL A 35 12.37 -3.09 -7.73
C VAL A 35 13.27 -3.45 -6.55
N VAL A 36 12.93 -2.96 -5.37
CA VAL A 36 13.60 -3.32 -4.11
C VAL A 36 12.63 -4.07 -3.21
N LYS A 37 13.04 -5.24 -2.75
CA LYS A 37 12.31 -6.02 -1.75
C LYS A 37 12.59 -5.46 -0.36
N THR A 38 11.57 -4.86 0.28
CA THR A 38 11.73 -4.16 1.56
C THR A 38 11.54 -5.04 2.79
N SER A 39 11.02 -6.28 2.62
CA SER A 39 10.56 -7.13 3.73
C SER A 39 9.53 -6.39 4.60
N ASN A 40 9.86 -6.09 5.86
CA ASN A 40 9.01 -5.35 6.79
C ASN A 40 9.49 -3.90 7.02
N PHE A 41 10.66 -3.53 6.48
CA PHE A 41 11.36 -2.27 6.77
C PHE A 41 10.99 -1.17 5.77
N ILE A 42 9.70 -0.85 5.65
CA ILE A 42 9.20 0.12 4.66
C ILE A 42 9.78 1.50 4.94
N GLY A 43 9.72 1.95 6.20
CA GLY A 43 10.23 3.28 6.58
C GLY A 43 11.71 3.46 6.30
N ASP A 44 12.54 2.50 6.73
CA ASP A 44 14.00 2.56 6.52
C ASP A 44 14.33 2.55 5.02
N THR A 45 13.58 1.76 4.22
CA THR A 45 13.80 1.71 2.77
C THR A 45 13.35 3.02 2.10
N MET A 46 12.31 3.68 2.59
CA MET A 46 11.92 5.01 2.10
C MET A 46 13.01 6.06 2.41
N ASP A 47 13.61 6.02 3.60
CA ASP A 47 14.71 6.91 3.96
C ASP A 47 15.94 6.67 3.07
N MET A 48 16.25 5.41 2.77
CA MET A 48 17.32 5.06 1.83
C MET A 48 17.01 5.52 0.40
N ALA A 49 15.74 5.47 -0.03
CA ALA A 49 15.32 5.99 -1.34
C ALA A 49 15.53 7.51 -1.42
N ALA A 50 15.19 8.24 -0.36
CA ALA A 50 15.44 9.67 -0.26
C ALA A 50 16.95 9.99 -0.33
N ALA A 51 17.77 9.31 0.47
CA ALA A 51 19.22 9.47 0.48
C ALA A 51 19.88 9.11 -0.87
N SER A 52 19.23 8.23 -1.64
CA SER A 52 19.66 7.82 -2.98
C SER A 52 19.08 8.70 -4.09
N HIS A 53 18.40 9.80 -3.77
CA HIS A 53 17.81 10.75 -4.70
C HIS A 53 16.84 10.13 -5.73
N PHE A 54 16.01 9.18 -5.29
CA PHE A 54 14.85 8.77 -6.07
C PHE A 54 13.79 9.88 -6.03
N GLU A 55 13.07 10.06 -7.13
CA GLU A 55 12.09 11.13 -7.30
C GLU A 55 10.65 10.61 -7.28
N GLU A 56 10.47 9.36 -7.69
CA GLU A 56 9.17 8.69 -7.80
C GLU A 56 9.25 7.29 -7.22
N VAL A 57 8.39 6.99 -6.23
CA VAL A 57 8.39 5.72 -5.51
C VAL A 57 6.96 5.16 -5.45
N VAL A 58 6.79 3.89 -5.82
CA VAL A 58 5.51 3.19 -5.67
C VAL A 58 5.71 1.92 -4.84
N LEU A 59 4.94 1.80 -3.75
CA LEU A 59 4.85 0.57 -2.98
C LEU A 59 3.82 -0.35 -3.62
N VAL A 60 4.17 -1.64 -3.81
CA VAL A 60 3.22 -2.65 -4.30
C VAL A 60 3.22 -3.81 -3.31
N GLY A 61 2.11 -4.02 -2.61
CA GLY A 61 2.10 -5.01 -1.56
C GLY A 61 0.72 -5.54 -1.16
N HIS A 62 0.77 -6.70 -0.50
CA HIS A 62 -0.42 -7.35 0.04
C HIS A 62 -1.02 -6.51 1.18
N ILE A 63 -2.36 -6.43 1.21
CA ILE A 63 -3.10 -5.66 2.22
C ILE A 63 -2.71 -6.03 3.65
N GLY A 64 -2.42 -7.31 3.94
CA GLY A 64 -1.98 -7.76 5.26
C GLY A 64 -0.74 -7.05 5.81
N LYS A 65 0.07 -6.42 4.94
CA LYS A 65 1.19 -5.57 5.35
C LYS A 65 0.86 -4.09 5.21
N LEU A 66 0.35 -3.67 4.04
CA LEU A 66 0.19 -2.25 3.73
C LEU A 66 -0.95 -1.57 4.49
N VAL A 67 -1.95 -2.31 4.99
CA VAL A 67 -2.98 -1.76 5.87
C VAL A 67 -2.38 -1.03 7.08
N LYS A 68 -1.25 -1.50 7.60
CA LYS A 68 -0.56 -0.94 8.77
C LYS A 68 -0.06 0.49 8.53
N LEU A 69 0.22 0.83 7.27
CA LEU A 69 0.63 2.19 6.89
C LEU A 69 -0.47 3.22 7.15
N ALA A 70 -1.75 2.83 7.14
CA ALA A 70 -2.85 3.72 7.50
C ALA A 70 -2.78 4.22 8.96
N GLY A 71 -2.09 3.50 9.83
CA GLY A 71 -1.78 3.91 11.20
C GLY A 71 -0.38 4.49 11.37
N GLY A 72 0.36 4.74 10.27
CA GLY A 72 1.74 5.24 10.32
C GLY A 72 2.78 4.19 10.73
N ILE A 73 2.42 2.91 10.76
CA ILE A 73 3.32 1.82 11.15
C ILE A 73 4.21 1.48 9.96
N MET A 74 5.46 1.93 9.99
CA MET A 74 6.43 1.79 8.89
C MET A 74 7.32 0.54 8.98
N ASN A 75 7.30 -0.17 10.12
CA ASN A 75 7.81 -1.53 10.23
C ASN A 75 6.63 -2.48 10.37
N THR A 76 6.34 -3.25 9.30
CA THR A 76 5.14 -4.08 9.21
C THR A 76 5.24 -5.44 9.88
N HIS A 77 6.34 -5.73 10.58
CA HIS A 77 6.48 -6.98 11.32
C HIS A 77 5.47 -7.04 12.48
N SER A 78 4.76 -8.16 12.64
CA SER A 78 3.72 -8.33 13.67
C SER A 78 4.22 -8.18 15.11
N ARG A 79 5.52 -8.43 15.36
CA ARG A 79 6.15 -8.16 16.67
C ARG A 79 6.26 -6.67 16.99
N THR A 80 6.28 -5.80 15.99
CA THR A 80 6.32 -4.35 16.18
C THR A 80 4.91 -3.84 16.47
N ALA A 81 3.97 -4.15 15.61
CA ALA A 81 2.55 -3.85 15.78
C ALA A 81 1.73 -4.72 14.84
N ASP A 82 0.58 -5.21 15.25
CA ASP A 82 -0.37 -5.84 14.33
C ASP A 82 -1.37 -4.82 13.79
N CYS A 83 -2.33 -4.41 14.56
CA CYS A 83 -3.31 -3.33 14.27
C CYS A 83 -4.08 -3.45 12.94
N ARG A 84 -4.08 -4.62 12.28
CA ARG A 84 -4.73 -4.80 10.97
C ARG A 84 -6.25 -4.68 11.07
N THR A 85 -6.83 -5.40 12.01
CA THR A 85 -8.28 -5.43 12.24
C THR A 85 -8.75 -4.13 12.87
N GLU A 86 -7.99 -3.55 13.78
CA GLU A 86 -8.26 -2.27 14.42
C GLU A 86 -8.33 -1.13 13.40
N LEU A 87 -7.38 -1.09 12.46
CA LEU A 87 -7.37 -0.07 11.41
C LEU A 87 -8.57 -0.23 10.47
N LEU A 88 -8.87 -1.46 10.02
CA LEU A 88 -10.04 -1.71 9.18
C LEU A 88 -11.34 -1.39 9.92
N CYS A 89 -11.44 -1.75 11.20
CA CYS A 89 -12.59 -1.40 12.05
C CYS A 89 -12.74 0.12 12.21
N ALA A 90 -11.65 0.84 12.46
CA ALA A 90 -11.69 2.30 12.60
C ALA A 90 -12.18 2.98 11.31
N HIS A 91 -11.67 2.57 10.16
CA HIS A 91 -12.11 3.10 8.86
C HIS A 91 -13.54 2.70 8.52
N ALA A 92 -13.98 1.48 8.87
CA ALA A 92 -15.36 1.06 8.74
C ALA A 92 -16.30 1.92 9.59
N ALA A 93 -15.93 2.18 10.85
CA ALA A 93 -16.70 3.06 11.75
C ALA A 93 -16.82 4.48 11.19
N LEU A 94 -15.73 5.05 10.64
CA LEU A 94 -15.75 6.36 9.96
C LEU A 94 -16.70 6.38 8.75
N CYS A 95 -16.84 5.24 8.06
CA CYS A 95 -17.76 5.08 6.94
C CYS A 95 -19.21 4.74 7.38
N GLY A 96 -19.51 4.70 8.68
CA GLY A 96 -20.85 4.47 9.20
C GLY A 96 -21.19 3.00 9.44
N ALA A 97 -20.20 2.12 9.58
CA ALA A 97 -20.43 0.71 9.91
C ALA A 97 -21.17 0.55 11.24
N SER A 98 -22.07 -0.44 11.29
CA SER A 98 -22.74 -0.80 12.53
C SER A 98 -21.77 -1.36 13.57
N ARG A 99 -22.20 -1.34 14.84
CA ARG A 99 -21.43 -1.95 15.94
C ARG A 99 -21.11 -3.43 15.67
N ASP A 100 -22.06 -4.15 15.06
CA ASP A 100 -21.89 -5.59 14.80
C ASP A 100 -20.83 -5.83 13.71
N VAL A 101 -20.81 -5.01 12.65
CA VAL A 101 -19.75 -5.04 11.62
C VAL A 101 -18.40 -4.70 12.24
N CYS A 102 -18.32 -3.67 13.06
CA CYS A 102 -17.08 -3.31 13.76
C CYS A 102 -16.59 -4.44 14.67
N ALA A 103 -17.51 -5.08 15.43
CA ALA A 103 -17.16 -6.20 16.28
C ALA A 103 -16.69 -7.43 15.47
N ALA A 104 -17.32 -7.70 14.33
CA ALA A 104 -16.90 -8.78 13.44
C ALA A 104 -15.49 -8.52 12.87
N LEU A 105 -15.20 -7.29 12.43
CA LEU A 105 -13.87 -6.89 11.96
C LEU A 105 -12.80 -7.08 13.04
N MET A 106 -13.08 -6.64 14.28
CA MET A 106 -12.13 -6.77 15.40
C MET A 106 -11.81 -8.24 15.73
N ASN A 107 -12.74 -9.16 15.49
CA ASN A 107 -12.56 -10.59 15.73
C ASN A 107 -12.08 -11.39 14.51
N ALA A 108 -11.88 -10.73 13.37
CA ALA A 108 -11.41 -11.39 12.16
C ALA A 108 -9.96 -11.87 12.30
N ALA A 109 -9.69 -13.09 11.82
CA ALA A 109 -8.34 -13.68 11.92
C ALA A 109 -7.36 -13.11 10.86
N THR A 110 -7.88 -12.67 9.72
CA THR A 110 -7.08 -12.23 8.58
C THR A 110 -7.69 -10.99 7.91
N THR A 111 -6.89 -10.29 7.12
CA THR A 111 -7.41 -9.19 6.28
C THR A 111 -8.38 -9.67 5.21
N ASP A 112 -8.24 -10.90 4.71
CA ASP A 112 -9.18 -11.46 3.73
C ASP A 112 -10.54 -11.74 4.38
N ALA A 113 -10.57 -12.22 5.64
CA ALA A 113 -11.81 -12.32 6.41
C ALA A 113 -12.45 -10.94 6.66
N CYS A 114 -11.64 -9.90 6.87
CA CYS A 114 -12.17 -8.54 6.94
C CYS A 114 -12.80 -8.10 5.61
N MET A 115 -12.20 -8.46 4.46
CA MET A 115 -12.79 -8.14 3.15
C MET A 115 -14.16 -8.82 2.97
N GLU A 116 -14.30 -10.07 3.37
CA GLU A 116 -15.56 -10.80 3.34
C GLU A 116 -16.65 -10.10 4.19
N ILE A 117 -16.33 -9.73 5.43
CA ILE A 117 -17.23 -8.98 6.32
C ILE A 117 -17.66 -7.64 5.69
N LEU A 118 -16.72 -6.92 5.07
CA LEU A 118 -17.00 -5.66 4.42
C LEU A 118 -17.83 -5.82 3.14
N ASP A 119 -17.69 -6.93 2.43
CA ASP A 119 -18.52 -7.27 1.25
C ASP A 119 -19.96 -7.56 1.66
N GLU A 120 -20.14 -8.39 2.69
CA GLU A 120 -21.47 -8.69 3.22
C GLU A 120 -22.20 -7.45 3.72
N ALA A 121 -21.45 -6.46 4.21
CA ALA A 121 -21.97 -5.17 4.66
C ALA A 121 -22.07 -4.11 3.53
N GLU A 122 -21.69 -4.45 2.29
CA GLU A 122 -21.61 -3.53 1.14
C GLU A 122 -20.73 -2.28 1.41
N MET A 123 -19.67 -2.45 2.20
CA MET A 123 -18.83 -1.35 2.69
C MET A 123 -17.38 -1.41 2.20
N ARG A 124 -16.98 -2.44 1.44
CA ARG A 124 -15.57 -2.62 1.07
C ARG A 124 -14.99 -1.39 0.35
N GLU A 125 -15.69 -0.87 -0.64
CA GLU A 125 -15.20 0.26 -1.44
C GLU A 125 -14.99 1.54 -0.61
N PRO A 126 -15.99 2.04 0.15
CA PRO A 126 -15.78 3.25 0.96
C PRO A 126 -14.72 3.06 2.05
N VAL A 127 -14.63 1.89 2.67
CA VAL A 127 -13.64 1.61 3.71
C VAL A 127 -12.22 1.56 3.13
N LEU A 128 -12.02 0.90 1.99
CA LEU A 128 -10.73 0.89 1.30
C LEU A 128 -10.32 2.27 0.81
N SER A 129 -11.26 3.09 0.32
CA SER A 129 -10.98 4.47 -0.06
C SER A 129 -10.47 5.28 1.12
N SER A 130 -11.18 5.23 2.26
CA SER A 130 -10.76 5.90 3.50
C SER A 130 -9.39 5.41 4.00
N LEU A 131 -9.13 4.10 3.91
CA LEU A 131 -7.85 3.50 4.28
C LEU A 131 -6.72 3.99 3.37
N LEU A 132 -6.95 4.04 2.07
CA LEU A 132 -5.96 4.50 1.08
C LEU A 132 -5.60 5.97 1.26
N ASP A 133 -6.55 6.82 1.63
CA ASP A 133 -6.29 8.23 1.96
C ASP A 133 -5.38 8.35 3.20
N ALA A 134 -5.62 7.54 4.23
CA ALA A 134 -4.76 7.51 5.42
C ALA A 134 -3.36 6.97 5.09
N ILE A 135 -3.25 5.94 4.25
CA ILE A 135 -1.96 5.44 3.76
C ILE A 135 -1.20 6.55 3.02
N GLN A 136 -1.85 7.25 2.09
CA GLN A 136 -1.23 8.36 1.36
C GLN A 136 -0.71 9.43 2.30
N LEU A 137 -1.50 9.84 3.29
CA LEU A 137 -1.10 10.83 4.29
C LEU A 137 0.19 10.43 5.02
N HIS A 138 0.29 9.17 5.47
CA HIS A 138 1.46 8.69 6.22
C HIS A 138 2.68 8.50 5.32
N LEU A 139 2.49 8.10 4.06
CA LEU A 139 3.57 8.03 3.08
C LEU A 139 4.13 9.41 2.77
N ASP A 140 3.27 10.41 2.54
CA ASP A 140 3.68 11.79 2.28
C ASP A 140 4.45 12.38 3.47
N ARG A 141 3.98 12.13 4.70
CA ARG A 141 4.67 12.55 5.93
C ARG A 141 6.06 11.91 6.03
N ARG A 142 6.19 10.62 5.71
CA ARG A 142 7.51 9.95 5.78
C ARG A 142 8.44 10.41 4.67
N ALA A 143 7.93 10.61 3.45
CA ALA A 143 8.72 11.13 2.33
C ALA A 143 9.19 12.58 2.56
N ALA A 144 8.45 13.36 3.36
CA ALA A 144 8.77 14.74 3.73
C ALA A 144 9.18 15.64 2.53
N GLY A 145 8.56 15.40 1.38
CA GLY A 145 8.83 16.14 0.14
C GLY A 145 10.07 15.69 -0.64
N ALA A 146 10.79 14.66 -0.19
CA ALA A 146 11.98 14.16 -0.88
C ALA A 146 11.64 13.49 -2.24
N PHE A 147 10.46 12.86 -2.35
CA PHE A 147 9.98 12.20 -3.56
C PHE A 147 8.45 12.10 -3.55
N ARG A 148 7.85 11.91 -4.73
CA ARG A 148 6.44 11.53 -4.86
C ARG A 148 6.29 10.05 -4.51
N VAL A 149 5.32 9.71 -3.67
CA VAL A 149 5.13 8.31 -3.23
C VAL A 149 3.67 7.93 -3.22
N GLY A 150 3.40 6.67 -3.58
CA GLY A 150 2.07 6.08 -3.47
C GLY A 150 2.13 4.58 -3.24
N ALA A 151 0.97 3.96 -3.03
CA ALA A 151 0.86 2.54 -2.76
C ALA A 151 -0.25 1.88 -3.60
N VAL A 152 0.01 0.63 -4.00
CA VAL A 152 -0.94 -0.30 -4.63
C VAL A 152 -1.17 -1.45 -3.68
N LEU A 153 -2.43 -1.69 -3.34
CA LEU A 153 -2.87 -2.77 -2.45
C LEU A 153 -3.53 -3.89 -3.23
N PHE A 154 -3.20 -5.11 -2.88
CA PHE A 154 -3.84 -6.31 -3.40
C PHE A 154 -4.02 -7.38 -2.31
N SER A 155 -4.88 -8.35 -2.57
CA SER A 155 -4.99 -9.60 -1.84
C SER A 155 -4.78 -10.77 -2.81
N ASN A 156 -4.26 -11.88 -2.32
CA ASN A 156 -4.15 -13.10 -3.13
C ASN A 156 -5.53 -13.69 -3.46
N GLN A 157 -6.50 -13.50 -2.57
CA GLN A 157 -7.87 -14.00 -2.74
C GLN A 157 -8.73 -13.06 -3.58
N TYR A 158 -8.63 -11.75 -3.36
CA TYR A 158 -9.52 -10.76 -3.98
C TYR A 158 -8.87 -10.00 -5.15
N GLY A 159 -7.58 -10.24 -5.43
CA GLY A 159 -6.85 -9.50 -6.48
C GLY A 159 -6.61 -8.03 -6.13
N PRO A 160 -6.69 -7.12 -7.10
CA PRO A 160 -6.50 -5.69 -6.86
C PRO A 160 -7.54 -5.14 -5.87
N LEU A 161 -7.09 -4.43 -4.83
CA LEU A 161 -7.97 -3.81 -3.83
C LEU A 161 -8.03 -2.28 -3.93
N GLY A 162 -7.04 -1.68 -4.58
CA GLY A 162 -7.00 -0.24 -4.79
C GLY A 162 -5.60 0.33 -4.78
N GLN A 163 -5.54 1.61 -5.03
CA GLN A 163 -4.28 2.36 -5.06
C GLN A 163 -4.49 3.78 -4.55
N THR A 164 -3.47 4.35 -3.93
CA THR A 164 -3.51 5.74 -3.51
C THR A 164 -3.53 6.67 -4.73
N ARG A 165 -3.99 7.90 -4.54
CA ARG A 165 -4.07 8.89 -5.62
C ARG A 165 -2.72 9.08 -6.32
N THR A 166 -1.66 9.29 -5.55
CA THR A 166 -0.32 9.49 -6.13
C THR A 166 0.19 8.25 -6.85
N ALA A 167 -0.11 7.03 -6.37
CA ALA A 167 0.26 5.81 -7.09
C ALA A 167 -0.42 5.75 -8.47
N LYS A 168 -1.72 6.09 -8.54
CA LYS A 168 -2.45 6.15 -9.81
C LYS A 168 -1.80 7.12 -10.79
N GLU A 169 -1.52 8.33 -10.36
CA GLU A 169 -0.86 9.36 -11.18
C GLU A 169 0.50 8.87 -11.70
N LEU A 170 1.36 8.37 -10.81
CA LEU A 170 2.70 7.87 -11.16
C LEU A 170 2.63 6.70 -12.14
N LEU A 171 1.75 5.73 -11.90
CA LEU A 171 1.62 4.56 -12.76
C LEU A 171 1.10 4.90 -14.15
N ASP A 172 0.22 5.89 -14.27
CA ASP A 172 -0.28 6.38 -15.55
C ASP A 172 0.84 7.14 -16.31
N GLU A 173 1.62 7.97 -15.62
CA GLU A 173 2.81 8.64 -16.17
C GLU A 173 3.88 7.62 -16.62
N TRP A 174 4.12 6.56 -15.83
CA TRP A 174 5.14 5.54 -16.13
C TRP A 174 4.79 4.64 -17.32
N LYS A 175 3.51 4.46 -17.62
CA LYS A 175 3.05 3.69 -18.78
C LYS A 175 3.15 4.48 -20.08
N ASN A 176 3.03 5.81 -20.00
CA ASN A 176 2.97 6.71 -21.16
C ASN A 176 4.32 7.36 -21.49
N GLY A 177 5.34 7.21 -20.67
CA GLY A 177 6.70 7.76 -20.86
C GLY A 177 7.77 6.70 -21.01
#